data_ba38dd34e3a3a13f3cb647d7c1235472
#
_entry.id   ba38dd34e3a3a13f3cb647d7c1235472
#
_cell.length_a   1.000
_cell.length_b   1.000
_cell.length_c   1.000
_cell.angle_alpha   90.00
_cell.angle_beta   90.00
_cell.angle_gamma   90.00
#
_symmetry.space_group_name_H-M   'P 1'
#
loop_
_entity.id
_entity.type
_entity.pdbx_description
1 polymer ?
#
loop_
_entity_poly.entity_id
_entity_poly.type
_entity_poly.pdbx_seq_one_letter_code
_entity_poly.pdbx_strand_id
1 'polypeptide(L)'
;MQYVNLGKTGMKVSRLCLGMMSYGSKQWREWVLGEEEARPFVRRALEAGINFFDTADVYSRGESERITGKLLKELGVRRENVIVATKVNGQMSDDVNDHGLSRKHILDSIDKSLQRLQMDYVDLYQIHRWDYETPIEETLEALNDIVRMGKARYIGASSMFAWQFARALHTAESHGWTKFVSMQNHYNLVYREEEREMIPLCIEQGIGLIPWSPLARGFFAGDRKRGGGGETLRSNSDPFGNSLYFRDEDFAVAECVADVAKGRGVSGSQIALAWILNKPYVTSPIIGATKLDHLEQAIAALDIQLSEDEIKLLEEAYKPHPILGHS
;
A
#
# COMPACT_ATOMS: atom_id res chain seq x y z
N MET A 1 -4.55 18.70 -4.94
CA MET A 1 -3.60 17.55 -4.72
C MET A 1 -2.16 18.06 -4.67
N GLN A 2 -1.36 17.59 -3.73
CA GLN A 2 0.07 17.86 -3.65
C GLN A 2 0.86 16.68 -4.21
N TYR A 3 2.07 16.96 -4.74
CA TYR A 3 2.98 15.96 -5.28
C TYR A 3 4.32 16.06 -4.58
N VAL A 4 4.88 14.90 -4.24
CA VAL A 4 6.18 14.76 -3.58
C VAL A 4 7.04 13.74 -4.31
N ASN A 5 8.34 13.79 -4.10
CA ASN A 5 9.22 12.78 -4.67
C ASN A 5 9.05 11.44 -3.93
N LEU A 6 9.09 10.33 -4.67
CA LEU A 6 9.17 9.00 -4.06
C LEU A 6 10.59 8.79 -3.53
N GLY A 7 10.75 8.97 -2.21
CA GLY A 7 12.06 8.97 -1.59
C GLY A 7 13.02 9.99 -2.22
N LYS A 8 14.28 9.60 -2.41
CA LYS A 8 15.30 10.43 -3.09
C LYS A 8 15.28 10.34 -4.61
N THR A 9 14.22 9.77 -5.21
CA THR A 9 14.10 9.73 -6.68
C THR A 9 13.58 11.05 -7.24
N GLY A 10 13.71 11.24 -8.56
CA GLY A 10 13.06 12.35 -9.28
C GLY A 10 11.57 12.11 -9.58
N MET A 11 11.03 10.92 -9.30
CA MET A 11 9.65 10.57 -9.62
C MET A 11 8.66 11.22 -8.64
N LYS A 12 7.71 11.98 -9.16
CA LYS A 12 6.69 12.67 -8.37
C LYS A 12 5.40 11.86 -8.28
N VAL A 13 4.97 11.58 -7.06
CA VAL A 13 3.71 10.90 -6.76
C VAL A 13 2.78 11.82 -5.98
N SER A 14 1.47 11.63 -6.15
CA SER A 14 0.45 12.30 -5.32
C SER A 14 0.56 11.88 -3.86
N ARG A 15 0.20 12.77 -2.93
CA ARG A 15 0.20 12.51 -1.48
C ARG A 15 -0.76 11.39 -1.06
N LEU A 16 -1.61 10.91 -1.97
CA LEU A 16 -2.45 9.73 -1.82
C LEU A 16 -2.19 8.77 -2.99
N CYS A 17 -2.12 7.47 -2.69
CA CYS A 17 -2.07 6.39 -3.66
C CYS A 17 -3.40 5.64 -3.65
N LEU A 18 -4.03 5.41 -4.82
CA LEU A 18 -5.21 4.56 -4.90
C LEU A 18 -4.80 3.09 -4.94
N GLY A 19 -5.16 2.35 -3.87
CA GLY A 19 -4.97 0.90 -3.78
C GLY A 19 -6.03 0.13 -4.56
N MET A 20 -5.60 -0.58 -5.59
CA MET A 20 -6.47 -1.31 -6.51
C MET A 20 -6.91 -2.68 -5.99
N MET A 21 -6.45 -3.12 -4.81
CA MET A 21 -6.88 -4.38 -4.18
C MET A 21 -8.40 -4.45 -3.97
N SER A 22 -9.07 -3.30 -3.85
CA SER A 22 -10.53 -3.20 -3.71
C SER A 22 -11.29 -3.50 -5.01
N TYR A 23 -10.60 -3.62 -6.14
CA TYR A 23 -11.19 -3.79 -7.47
C TYR A 23 -10.66 -5.06 -8.12
N GLY A 24 -11.59 -5.96 -8.49
CA GLY A 24 -11.24 -7.27 -9.01
C GLY A 24 -12.46 -8.19 -9.09
N SER A 25 -12.34 -9.42 -8.57
CA SER A 25 -13.39 -10.44 -8.60
C SER A 25 -14.01 -10.67 -7.24
N LYS A 26 -15.34 -10.62 -7.15
CA LYS A 26 -16.10 -10.99 -5.95
C LYS A 26 -15.91 -12.46 -5.54
N GLN A 27 -15.47 -13.32 -6.46
CA GLN A 27 -15.12 -14.70 -6.16
C GLN A 27 -13.85 -14.82 -5.29
N TRP A 28 -12.95 -13.84 -5.38
CA TRP A 28 -11.76 -13.79 -4.54
C TRP A 28 -12.10 -13.29 -3.13
N ARG A 29 -12.91 -12.21 -3.04
CA ARG A 29 -13.41 -11.65 -1.78
C ARG A 29 -14.72 -10.92 -2.04
N GLU A 30 -15.74 -11.18 -1.23
CA GLU A 30 -17.09 -10.66 -1.41
C GLU A 30 -17.20 -9.12 -1.46
N TRP A 31 -16.31 -8.42 -0.74
CA TRP A 31 -16.30 -6.95 -0.67
C TRP A 31 -15.57 -6.28 -1.82
N VAL A 32 -14.94 -7.04 -2.70
CA VAL A 32 -14.24 -6.50 -3.88
C VAL A 32 -15.26 -6.09 -4.94
N LEU A 33 -15.04 -4.95 -5.56
CA LEU A 33 -15.87 -4.40 -6.62
C LEU A 33 -15.39 -4.85 -7.99
N GLY A 34 -16.34 -5.16 -8.88
CA GLY A 34 -16.03 -5.46 -10.28
C GLY A 34 -15.65 -4.22 -11.08
N GLU A 35 -15.30 -4.41 -12.36
CA GLU A 35 -14.79 -3.35 -13.24
C GLU A 35 -15.73 -2.15 -13.35
N GLU A 36 -17.03 -2.38 -13.64
CA GLU A 36 -17.99 -1.28 -13.80
C GLU A 36 -18.24 -0.53 -12.48
N GLU A 37 -18.20 -1.26 -11.37
CA GLU A 37 -18.30 -0.66 -10.04
C GLU A 37 -17.04 0.14 -9.68
N ALA A 38 -15.85 -0.27 -10.17
CA ALA A 38 -14.56 0.38 -9.93
C ALA A 38 -14.38 1.68 -10.73
N ARG A 39 -15.00 1.78 -11.90
CA ARG A 39 -14.84 2.89 -12.86
C ARG A 39 -15.04 4.27 -12.24
N PRO A 40 -16.10 4.55 -11.46
CA PRO A 40 -16.29 5.87 -10.85
C PRO A 40 -15.18 6.24 -9.86
N PHE A 41 -14.58 5.26 -9.15
CA PHE A 41 -13.49 5.50 -8.20
C PHE A 41 -12.20 5.90 -8.91
N VAL A 42 -11.82 5.16 -9.97
CA VAL A 42 -10.62 5.48 -10.77
C VAL A 42 -10.77 6.85 -11.43
N ARG A 43 -11.95 7.13 -12.03
CA ARG A 43 -12.25 8.46 -12.61
C ARG A 43 -12.13 9.56 -11.57
N ARG A 44 -12.78 9.40 -10.43
CA ARG A 44 -12.76 10.41 -9.36
C ARG A 44 -11.38 10.64 -8.78
N ALA A 45 -10.58 9.59 -8.64
CA ALA A 45 -9.19 9.69 -8.21
C ALA A 45 -8.36 10.53 -9.19
N LEU A 46 -8.48 10.27 -10.49
CA LEU A 46 -7.82 11.05 -11.54
C LEU A 46 -8.27 12.53 -11.53
N GLU A 47 -9.57 12.80 -11.41
CA GLU A 47 -10.12 14.16 -11.31
C GLU A 47 -9.61 14.92 -10.07
N ALA A 48 -9.36 14.19 -8.96
CA ALA A 48 -8.75 14.75 -7.77
C ALA A 48 -7.23 14.97 -7.89
N GLY A 49 -6.62 14.53 -8.99
CA GLY A 49 -5.19 14.61 -9.24
C GLY A 49 -4.37 13.49 -8.60
N ILE A 50 -4.98 12.37 -8.20
CA ILE A 50 -4.23 11.16 -7.81
C ILE A 50 -3.60 10.60 -9.08
N ASN A 51 -2.25 10.53 -9.10
CA ASN A 51 -1.50 9.97 -10.20
C ASN A 51 -0.85 8.62 -9.87
N PHE A 52 -1.01 8.11 -8.64
CA PHE A 52 -0.35 6.92 -8.14
C PHE A 52 -1.38 5.81 -7.88
N PHE A 53 -1.19 4.64 -8.54
CA PHE A 53 -2.07 3.48 -8.48
C PHE A 53 -1.25 2.26 -8.09
N ASP A 54 -1.65 1.54 -7.04
CA ASP A 54 -0.94 0.37 -6.51
C ASP A 54 -1.81 -0.89 -6.64
N THR A 55 -1.33 -1.86 -7.38
CA THR A 55 -1.94 -3.19 -7.53
C THR A 55 -0.94 -4.30 -7.16
N ALA A 56 -1.25 -5.55 -7.46
CA ALA A 56 -0.39 -6.72 -7.36
C ALA A 56 -0.90 -7.85 -8.26
N ASP A 57 -0.02 -8.75 -8.67
CA ASP A 57 -0.34 -9.96 -9.42
C ASP A 57 -1.39 -10.82 -8.70
N VAL A 58 -1.22 -11.03 -7.39
CA VAL A 58 -2.09 -11.88 -6.56
C VAL A 58 -3.47 -11.29 -6.29
N TYR A 59 -3.67 -9.98 -6.47
CA TYR A 59 -4.98 -9.38 -6.20
C TYR A 59 -6.03 -9.87 -7.20
N SER A 60 -6.99 -10.64 -6.69
CA SER A 60 -7.98 -11.35 -7.51
C SER A 60 -7.34 -12.17 -8.65
N ARG A 61 -6.15 -12.74 -8.40
CA ARG A 61 -5.38 -13.54 -9.36
C ARG A 61 -5.18 -12.80 -10.70
N GLY A 62 -4.73 -11.55 -10.61
CA GLY A 62 -4.43 -10.69 -11.75
C GLY A 62 -5.60 -9.85 -12.28
N GLU A 63 -6.83 -10.06 -11.80
CA GLU A 63 -7.98 -9.28 -12.25
C GLU A 63 -7.86 -7.80 -11.86
N SER A 64 -7.27 -7.50 -10.69
CA SER A 64 -6.99 -6.12 -10.28
C SER A 64 -6.07 -5.41 -11.28
N GLU A 65 -5.05 -6.09 -11.80
CA GLU A 65 -4.17 -5.52 -12.84
C GLU A 65 -4.92 -5.29 -14.15
N ARG A 66 -5.79 -6.24 -14.59
CA ARG A 66 -6.61 -6.06 -15.81
C ARG A 66 -7.52 -4.85 -15.69
N ILE A 67 -8.23 -4.72 -14.57
CA ILE A 67 -9.11 -3.57 -14.31
C ILE A 67 -8.30 -2.27 -14.28
N THR A 68 -7.14 -2.25 -13.63
CA THR A 68 -6.28 -1.07 -13.57
C THR A 68 -5.87 -0.62 -14.97
N GLY A 69 -5.28 -1.50 -15.76
CA GLY A 69 -4.81 -1.17 -17.11
C GLY A 69 -5.96 -0.74 -18.03
N LYS A 70 -7.06 -1.50 -18.01
CA LYS A 70 -8.22 -1.24 -18.85
C LYS A 70 -8.87 0.11 -18.51
N LEU A 71 -9.13 0.40 -17.24
CA LEU A 71 -9.77 1.66 -16.84
C LEU A 71 -8.89 2.88 -17.12
N LEU A 72 -7.58 2.83 -16.86
CA LEU A 72 -6.68 3.93 -17.19
C LEU A 72 -6.68 4.22 -18.68
N LYS A 73 -6.68 3.19 -19.54
CA LYS A 73 -6.75 3.32 -20.98
C LYS A 73 -8.09 3.89 -21.47
N GLU A 74 -9.22 3.35 -21.00
CA GLU A 74 -10.57 3.79 -21.39
C GLU A 74 -10.92 5.20 -20.92
N LEU A 75 -10.34 5.63 -19.79
CA LEU A 75 -10.47 7.01 -19.30
C LEU A 75 -9.54 7.99 -20.02
N GLY A 76 -8.80 7.54 -21.05
CA GLY A 76 -7.96 8.38 -21.89
C GLY A 76 -6.71 8.92 -21.19
N VAL A 77 -6.24 8.22 -20.16
CA VAL A 77 -5.07 8.66 -19.39
C VAL A 77 -3.81 8.40 -20.21
N ARG A 78 -2.99 9.44 -20.41
CA ARG A 78 -1.67 9.28 -21.01
C ARG A 78 -0.78 8.51 -20.04
N ARG A 79 -0.10 7.47 -20.55
CA ARG A 79 0.71 6.55 -19.72
C ARG A 79 1.75 7.28 -18.87
N GLU A 80 2.38 8.31 -19.41
CA GLU A 80 3.40 9.12 -18.73
C GLU A 80 2.86 10.02 -17.62
N ASN A 81 1.54 10.20 -17.52
CA ASN A 81 0.92 11.04 -16.49
C ASN A 81 0.55 10.27 -15.21
N VAL A 82 0.71 8.96 -15.23
CA VAL A 82 0.36 8.09 -14.09
C VAL A 82 1.52 7.20 -13.67
N ILE A 83 1.59 6.94 -12.39
CA ILE A 83 2.52 6.03 -11.76
C ILE A 83 1.75 4.75 -11.41
N VAL A 84 2.14 3.65 -12.02
CA VAL A 84 1.55 2.33 -11.78
C VAL A 84 2.55 1.44 -11.09
N ALA A 85 2.18 0.97 -9.90
CA ALA A 85 2.94 0.00 -9.13
C ALA A 85 2.24 -1.36 -9.16
N THR A 86 3.01 -2.43 -9.33
CA THR A 86 2.54 -3.80 -9.11
C THR A 86 3.56 -4.60 -8.27
N LYS A 87 3.21 -5.83 -7.90
CA LYS A 87 4.00 -6.64 -6.98
C LYS A 87 4.09 -8.08 -7.45
N VAL A 88 5.13 -8.78 -6.97
CA VAL A 88 5.40 -10.20 -7.18
C VAL A 88 5.72 -10.89 -5.86
N ASN A 89 5.43 -12.14 -5.73
CA ASN A 89 5.72 -13.13 -4.70
C ASN A 89 4.53 -14.08 -4.48
N GLY A 90 3.29 -13.56 -4.54
CA GLY A 90 2.11 -14.34 -4.20
C GLY A 90 1.90 -15.55 -5.13
N GLN A 91 1.27 -16.61 -4.60
CA GLN A 91 0.93 -17.79 -5.37
C GLN A 91 -0.17 -17.46 -6.41
N MET A 92 0.14 -17.64 -7.69
CA MET A 92 -0.77 -17.35 -8.80
C MET A 92 -1.51 -18.59 -9.30
N SER A 93 -0.92 -19.76 -9.17
CA SER A 93 -1.50 -21.06 -9.52
C SER A 93 -0.96 -22.16 -8.60
N ASP A 94 -1.35 -23.40 -8.86
CA ASP A 94 -0.86 -24.58 -8.12
C ASP A 94 0.50 -25.10 -8.66
N ASP A 95 1.09 -24.42 -9.66
CA ASP A 95 2.42 -24.73 -10.17
C ASP A 95 3.48 -24.33 -9.14
N VAL A 96 4.44 -25.25 -8.91
CA VAL A 96 5.49 -25.10 -7.92
C VAL A 96 6.44 -23.92 -8.17
N ASN A 97 6.48 -23.39 -9.39
CA ASN A 97 7.28 -22.24 -9.75
C ASN A 97 6.46 -20.95 -9.95
N ASP A 98 5.16 -20.96 -9.67
CA ASP A 98 4.30 -19.79 -9.85
C ASP A 98 4.06 -19.02 -8.54
N HIS A 99 5.11 -18.93 -7.71
CA HIS A 99 5.18 -18.17 -6.46
C HIS A 99 6.64 -17.87 -6.06
N GLY A 100 6.82 -17.04 -5.03
CA GLY A 100 8.12 -16.69 -4.45
C GLY A 100 8.88 -15.61 -5.22
N LEU A 101 10.20 -15.54 -5.00
CA LEU A 101 11.07 -14.51 -5.57
C LEU A 101 12.25 -15.09 -6.35
N SER A 102 12.13 -16.32 -6.84
CA SER A 102 13.14 -16.89 -7.75
C SER A 102 13.24 -16.04 -9.02
N ARG A 103 14.43 -16.00 -9.60
CA ARG A 103 14.68 -15.34 -10.89
C ARG A 103 13.67 -15.75 -11.95
N LYS A 104 13.36 -17.06 -12.03
CA LYS A 104 12.39 -17.59 -12.98
C LYS A 104 11.02 -16.94 -12.77
N HIS A 105 10.50 -16.97 -11.53
CA HIS A 105 9.17 -16.44 -11.23
C HIS A 105 9.09 -14.92 -11.43
N ILE A 106 10.11 -14.17 -11.00
CA ILE A 106 10.17 -12.71 -11.18
C ILE A 106 10.08 -12.30 -12.65
N LEU A 107 10.87 -12.97 -13.54
CA LEU A 107 10.88 -12.66 -14.96
C LEU A 107 9.58 -13.06 -15.67
N ASP A 108 9.02 -14.22 -15.35
CA ASP A 108 7.73 -14.67 -15.90
C ASP A 108 6.58 -13.79 -15.42
N SER A 109 6.60 -13.37 -14.14
CA SER A 109 5.54 -12.60 -13.52
C SER A 109 5.46 -11.17 -14.04
N ILE A 110 6.60 -10.49 -14.27
CA ILE A 110 6.54 -9.14 -14.83
C ILE A 110 5.91 -9.13 -16.23
N ASP A 111 6.21 -10.12 -17.07
CA ASP A 111 5.63 -10.21 -18.41
C ASP A 111 4.12 -10.45 -18.35
N LYS A 112 3.68 -11.37 -17.48
CA LYS A 112 2.25 -11.61 -17.23
C LYS A 112 1.56 -10.35 -16.67
N SER A 113 2.20 -9.61 -15.76
CA SER A 113 1.65 -8.36 -15.19
C SER A 113 1.52 -7.26 -16.26
N LEU A 114 2.54 -7.04 -17.08
CA LEU A 114 2.50 -6.07 -18.17
C LEU A 114 1.40 -6.40 -19.20
N GLN A 115 1.23 -7.70 -19.51
CA GLN A 115 0.15 -8.14 -20.38
C GLN A 115 -1.23 -7.85 -19.79
N ARG A 116 -1.45 -8.13 -18.48
CA ARG A 116 -2.72 -7.85 -17.79
C ARG A 116 -2.99 -6.34 -17.70
N LEU A 117 -1.98 -5.55 -17.37
CA LEU A 117 -2.03 -4.09 -17.32
C LEU A 117 -2.17 -3.43 -18.70
N GLN A 118 -1.90 -4.15 -19.80
CA GLN A 118 -1.82 -3.61 -21.18
C GLN A 118 -0.82 -2.44 -21.28
N MET A 119 0.35 -2.60 -20.67
CA MET A 119 1.42 -1.60 -20.59
C MET A 119 2.76 -2.21 -20.96
N ASP A 120 3.67 -1.40 -21.51
CA ASP A 120 5.03 -1.81 -21.86
C ASP A 120 5.97 -1.80 -20.65
N TYR A 121 5.62 -1.04 -19.60
CA TYR A 121 6.39 -0.95 -18.37
C TYR A 121 5.50 -0.58 -17.17
N VAL A 122 5.96 -0.91 -15.98
CA VAL A 122 5.45 -0.35 -14.71
C VAL A 122 6.45 0.69 -14.18
N ASP A 123 5.96 1.66 -13.42
CA ASP A 123 6.83 2.66 -12.80
C ASP A 123 7.53 2.11 -11.57
N LEU A 124 6.83 1.27 -10.79
CA LEU A 124 7.35 0.66 -9.58
C LEU A 124 7.00 -0.84 -9.55
N TYR A 125 8.03 -1.70 -9.52
CA TYR A 125 7.87 -3.13 -9.34
C TYR A 125 8.35 -3.54 -7.97
N GLN A 126 7.48 -4.18 -7.18
CA GLN A 126 7.73 -4.41 -5.76
C GLN A 126 7.80 -5.91 -5.43
N ILE A 127 8.73 -6.30 -4.57
CA ILE A 127 8.57 -7.58 -3.87
C ILE A 127 7.49 -7.43 -2.81
N HIS A 128 6.49 -8.37 -2.84
CA HIS A 128 5.29 -8.25 -1.99
C HIS A 128 5.58 -8.66 -0.54
N ARG A 129 6.46 -9.65 -0.36
CA ARG A 129 6.96 -10.16 0.92
C ARG A 129 8.40 -10.62 0.76
N TRP A 130 9.08 -10.84 1.88
CA TRP A 130 10.36 -11.52 1.87
C TRP A 130 10.18 -13.00 1.56
N ASP A 131 11.03 -13.55 0.68
CA ASP A 131 11.08 -14.98 0.38
C ASP A 131 12.21 -15.63 1.17
N TYR A 132 11.87 -16.58 2.02
CA TYR A 132 12.84 -17.30 2.86
C TYR A 132 13.52 -18.47 2.14
N GLU A 133 13.00 -18.86 0.98
CA GLU A 133 13.50 -20.00 0.20
C GLU A 133 14.45 -19.56 -0.92
N THR A 134 14.39 -18.27 -1.34
CA THR A 134 15.24 -17.73 -2.40
C THR A 134 16.34 -16.84 -1.82
N PRO A 135 17.63 -17.06 -2.20
CA PRO A 135 18.71 -16.13 -1.85
C PRO A 135 18.40 -14.72 -2.33
N ILE A 136 18.63 -13.72 -1.47
CA ILE A 136 18.32 -12.32 -1.80
C ILE A 136 19.13 -11.82 -2.99
N GLU A 137 20.31 -12.35 -3.21
CA GLU A 137 21.19 -12.06 -4.33
C GLU A 137 20.52 -12.42 -5.67
N GLU A 138 19.89 -13.58 -5.78
CA GLU A 138 19.15 -14.02 -6.97
C GLU A 138 17.95 -13.10 -7.25
N THR A 139 17.20 -12.76 -6.21
CA THR A 139 16.05 -11.82 -6.30
C THR A 139 16.49 -10.45 -6.81
N LEU A 140 17.55 -9.89 -6.22
CA LEU A 140 18.04 -8.53 -6.57
C LEU A 140 18.63 -8.48 -7.97
N GLU A 141 19.37 -9.51 -8.40
CA GLU A 141 19.88 -9.59 -9.75
C GLU A 141 18.74 -9.65 -10.79
N ALA A 142 17.71 -10.47 -10.53
CA ALA A 142 16.53 -10.54 -11.39
C ALA A 142 15.80 -9.19 -11.49
N LEU A 143 15.60 -8.50 -10.38
CA LEU A 143 14.97 -7.18 -10.36
C LEU A 143 15.81 -6.11 -11.07
N ASN A 144 17.15 -6.16 -10.92
CA ASN A 144 18.06 -5.28 -11.66
C ASN A 144 17.97 -5.51 -13.17
N ASP A 145 17.88 -6.77 -13.61
CA ASP A 145 17.69 -7.08 -15.04
C ASP A 145 16.34 -6.54 -15.57
N ILE A 146 15.26 -6.64 -14.80
CA ILE A 146 13.96 -6.08 -15.17
C ILE A 146 14.05 -4.57 -15.41
N VAL A 147 14.78 -3.84 -14.54
CA VAL A 147 15.01 -2.41 -14.73
C VAL A 147 15.85 -2.14 -15.99
N ARG A 148 16.92 -2.92 -16.21
CA ARG A 148 17.76 -2.82 -17.41
C ARG A 148 17.01 -3.14 -18.72
N MET A 149 16.08 -4.09 -18.67
CA MET A 149 15.19 -4.41 -19.79
C MET A 149 14.12 -3.32 -20.03
N GLY A 150 14.00 -2.33 -19.14
CA GLY A 150 13.02 -1.26 -19.24
C GLY A 150 11.59 -1.66 -18.88
N LYS A 151 11.38 -2.86 -18.31
CA LYS A 151 10.05 -3.36 -17.89
C LYS A 151 9.57 -2.71 -16.58
N ALA A 152 10.48 -2.24 -15.75
CA ALA A 152 10.19 -1.40 -14.58
C ALA A 152 11.11 -0.18 -14.57
N ARG A 153 10.60 0.97 -14.08
CA ARG A 153 11.44 2.18 -13.90
C ARG A 153 12.18 2.16 -12.58
N TYR A 154 11.51 1.71 -11.53
CA TYR A 154 12.02 1.61 -10.17
C TYR A 154 11.59 0.28 -9.55
N ILE A 155 12.30 -0.12 -8.49
CA ILE A 155 11.94 -1.28 -7.69
C ILE A 155 11.67 -0.86 -6.24
N GLY A 156 10.76 -1.59 -5.58
CA GLY A 156 10.35 -1.37 -4.20
C GLY A 156 10.23 -2.67 -3.42
N ALA A 157 10.04 -2.54 -2.13
CA ALA A 157 9.80 -3.67 -1.24
C ALA A 157 8.55 -3.45 -0.37
N SER A 158 7.97 -4.52 0.14
CA SER A 158 6.83 -4.46 1.05
C SER A 158 7.05 -5.40 2.23
N SER A 159 6.67 -4.96 3.41
CA SER A 159 6.57 -5.68 4.68
C SER A 159 7.63 -6.77 4.91
N MET A 160 8.70 -6.40 5.61
CA MET A 160 9.78 -7.29 6.03
C MET A 160 10.47 -6.70 7.26
N PHE A 161 11.33 -7.45 7.91
CA PHE A 161 12.15 -6.94 9.01
C PHE A 161 13.18 -5.93 8.50
N ALA A 162 13.51 -4.93 9.32
CA ALA A 162 14.48 -3.89 8.95
C ALA A 162 15.87 -4.48 8.63
N TRP A 163 16.31 -5.54 9.33
CA TRP A 163 17.57 -6.21 9.02
C TRP A 163 17.57 -6.87 7.62
N GLN A 164 16.42 -7.43 7.19
CA GLN A 164 16.26 -8.00 5.85
C GLN A 164 16.38 -6.91 4.78
N PHE A 165 15.69 -5.80 5.00
CA PHE A 165 15.74 -4.67 4.08
C PHE A 165 17.14 -4.03 4.01
N ALA A 166 17.80 -3.84 5.17
CA ALA A 166 19.18 -3.35 5.22
C ALA A 166 20.14 -4.29 4.48
N ARG A 167 20.00 -5.62 4.66
CA ARG A 167 20.78 -6.63 3.92
C ARG A 167 20.55 -6.47 2.41
N ALA A 168 19.31 -6.37 1.97
CA ALA A 168 18.98 -6.22 0.54
C ALA A 168 19.59 -4.95 -0.06
N LEU A 169 19.50 -3.80 0.63
CA LEU A 169 20.09 -2.53 0.19
C LEU A 169 21.62 -2.63 0.09
N HIS A 170 22.27 -3.22 1.10
CA HIS A 170 23.72 -3.42 1.10
C HIS A 170 24.18 -4.39 -0.01
N THR A 171 23.46 -5.49 -0.21
CA THR A 171 23.75 -6.45 -1.30
C THR A 171 23.65 -5.77 -2.66
N ALA A 172 22.58 -5.01 -2.93
CA ALA A 172 22.43 -4.27 -4.17
C ALA A 172 23.57 -3.26 -4.39
N GLU A 173 23.95 -2.53 -3.34
CA GLU A 173 25.04 -1.56 -3.40
C GLU A 173 26.39 -2.21 -3.69
N SER A 174 26.71 -3.32 -3.02
CA SER A 174 27.97 -4.05 -3.17
C SER A 174 28.16 -4.64 -4.57
N HIS A 175 27.06 -4.94 -5.29
CA HIS A 175 27.09 -5.47 -6.65
C HIS A 175 26.84 -4.41 -7.71
N GLY A 176 26.60 -3.15 -7.35
CA GLY A 176 26.27 -2.08 -8.30
C GLY A 176 24.90 -2.30 -8.98
N TRP A 177 23.98 -2.98 -8.30
CA TRP A 177 22.62 -3.24 -8.79
C TRP A 177 21.66 -2.12 -8.40
N THR A 178 20.51 -2.09 -9.06
CA THR A 178 19.41 -1.19 -8.75
C THR A 178 18.94 -1.40 -7.30
N LYS A 179 18.88 -0.31 -6.52
CA LYS A 179 18.41 -0.35 -5.12
C LYS A 179 16.89 -0.12 -5.05
N PHE A 180 16.26 -0.65 -4.02
CA PHE A 180 14.89 -0.30 -3.68
C PHE A 180 14.75 1.19 -3.37
N VAL A 181 13.71 1.81 -3.91
CA VAL A 181 13.42 3.25 -3.71
C VAL A 181 12.21 3.49 -2.80
N SER A 182 11.44 2.45 -2.51
CA SER A 182 10.26 2.54 -1.64
C SER A 182 10.12 1.34 -0.73
N MET A 183 9.50 1.58 0.43
CA MET A 183 9.02 0.57 1.37
C MET A 183 7.51 0.74 1.56
N GLN A 184 6.77 -0.32 1.23
CA GLN A 184 5.34 -0.44 1.47
C GLN A 184 5.09 -1.25 2.74
N ASN A 185 5.14 -0.60 3.89
CA ASN A 185 5.03 -1.22 5.21
C ASN A 185 3.61 -1.09 5.80
N HIS A 186 3.31 -1.92 6.79
CA HIS A 186 2.12 -1.80 7.61
C HIS A 186 2.30 -0.65 8.61
N TYR A 187 1.51 0.42 8.49
CA TYR A 187 1.65 1.56 9.39
C TYR A 187 0.34 2.34 9.53
N ASN A 188 -0.11 2.51 10.75
CA ASN A 188 -1.29 3.30 11.13
C ASN A 188 -1.30 3.54 12.65
N LEU A 189 -2.31 4.25 13.17
CA LEU A 189 -2.40 4.62 14.58
C LEU A 189 -2.42 3.44 15.55
N VAL A 190 -2.93 2.26 15.16
CA VAL A 190 -2.96 1.05 16.01
C VAL A 190 -1.82 0.07 15.71
N TYR A 191 -0.95 0.38 14.73
CA TYR A 191 0.24 -0.41 14.45
C TYR A 191 1.40 0.52 14.09
N ARG A 192 2.32 0.73 15.05
CA ARG A 192 3.43 1.69 14.94
C ARG A 192 4.81 1.04 15.13
N GLU A 193 4.89 -0.30 15.04
CA GLU A 193 6.15 -1.03 15.26
C GLU A 193 7.25 -0.67 14.26
N GLU A 194 6.86 -0.21 13.06
CA GLU A 194 7.79 0.27 12.04
C GLU A 194 8.60 1.52 12.44
N GLU A 195 8.12 2.28 13.45
CA GLU A 195 8.82 3.45 14.00
C GLU A 195 10.10 3.05 14.73
N ARG A 196 10.27 1.80 15.14
CA ARG A 196 11.43 1.32 15.89
C ARG A 196 12.69 1.25 15.04
N GLU A 197 12.59 0.68 13.83
CA GLU A 197 13.76 0.42 12.99
C GLU A 197 13.52 0.69 11.51
N MET A 198 12.40 0.21 10.92
CA MET A 198 12.18 0.33 9.47
C MET A 198 12.07 1.78 9.02
N ILE A 199 11.29 2.60 9.71
CA ILE A 199 11.13 4.02 9.37
C ILE A 199 12.45 4.79 9.51
N PRO A 200 13.21 4.68 10.63
CA PRO A 200 14.55 5.29 10.74
C PRO A 200 15.50 4.87 9.61
N LEU A 201 15.55 3.59 9.26
CA LEU A 201 16.35 3.07 8.16
C LEU A 201 15.92 3.70 6.81
N CYS A 202 14.62 3.78 6.54
CA CYS A 202 14.11 4.38 5.31
C CYS A 202 14.45 5.87 5.21
N ILE A 203 14.36 6.62 6.33
CA ILE A 203 14.74 8.04 6.39
C ILE A 203 16.22 8.21 6.05
N GLU A 204 17.10 7.45 6.70
CA GLU A 204 18.55 7.50 6.48
C GLU A 204 18.91 7.20 5.02
N GLN A 205 18.33 6.12 4.47
CA GLN A 205 18.60 5.68 3.10
C GLN A 205 17.85 6.52 2.04
N GLY A 206 16.91 7.37 2.44
CA GLY A 206 16.11 8.20 1.53
C GLY A 206 15.09 7.39 0.73
N ILE A 207 14.56 6.36 1.33
CA ILE A 207 13.52 5.46 0.79
C ILE A 207 12.14 6.07 1.01
N GLY A 208 11.29 6.09 -0.01
CA GLY A 208 9.91 6.57 0.10
C GLY A 208 9.02 5.59 0.85
N LEU A 209 8.32 6.07 1.87
CA LEU A 209 7.36 5.25 2.63
C LEU A 209 5.96 5.39 2.03
N ILE A 210 5.37 4.27 1.63
CA ILE A 210 4.03 4.17 1.01
C ILE A 210 3.16 3.17 1.78
N PRO A 211 2.75 3.50 3.03
CA PRO A 211 2.14 2.54 3.94
C PRO A 211 0.82 1.98 3.43
N TRP A 212 0.61 0.66 3.65
CA TRP A 212 -0.68 0.02 3.46
C TRP A 212 -1.52 0.01 4.73
N SER A 213 -2.85 -0.11 4.57
CA SER A 213 -3.84 -0.06 5.66
C SER A 213 -3.74 1.17 6.57
N PRO A 214 -3.62 2.39 6.04
CA PRO A 214 -3.53 3.60 6.85
C PRO A 214 -4.76 3.82 7.74
N LEU A 215 -5.91 3.25 7.36
CA LEU A 215 -7.18 3.31 8.10
C LEU A 215 -7.46 2.02 8.89
N ALA A 216 -6.43 1.19 9.15
CA ALA A 216 -6.58 -0.09 9.84
C ALA A 216 -7.77 -0.92 9.31
N ARG A 217 -7.92 -0.98 7.97
CA ARG A 217 -9.00 -1.71 7.26
C ARG A 217 -10.41 -1.28 7.68
N GLY A 218 -10.61 0.00 7.96
CA GLY A 218 -11.89 0.58 8.38
C GLY A 218 -12.10 0.59 9.90
N PHE A 219 -11.10 0.25 10.70
CA PHE A 219 -11.21 0.24 12.16
C PHE A 219 -11.59 1.63 12.72
N PHE A 220 -11.06 2.69 12.13
CA PHE A 220 -11.34 4.07 12.54
C PHE A 220 -12.65 4.66 11.98
N ALA A 221 -13.42 3.88 11.20
CA ALA A 221 -14.74 4.33 10.74
C ALA A 221 -15.82 4.28 11.85
N GLY A 222 -15.51 3.66 13.00
CA GLY A 222 -16.40 3.58 14.16
C GLY A 222 -17.43 2.45 14.12
N ASP A 223 -17.40 1.62 13.08
CA ASP A 223 -18.34 0.52 12.87
C ASP A 223 -17.86 -0.85 13.43
N ARG A 224 -16.67 -0.90 14.03
CA ARG A 224 -16.07 -2.12 14.56
C ARG A 224 -16.47 -2.37 16.02
N LYS A 225 -16.73 -3.63 16.35
CA LYS A 225 -17.16 -4.04 17.69
C LYS A 225 -16.07 -4.82 18.40
N ARG A 226 -15.98 -4.67 19.73
CA ARG A 226 -15.15 -5.52 20.58
C ARG A 226 -15.57 -6.99 20.38
N GLY A 227 -14.59 -7.87 20.13
CA GLY A 227 -14.88 -9.28 19.78
C GLY A 227 -15.02 -9.58 18.29
N GLY A 228 -14.86 -8.58 17.42
CA GLY A 228 -14.84 -8.74 15.96
C GLY A 228 -16.16 -8.38 15.26
N GLY A 229 -16.09 -8.27 13.93
CA GLY A 229 -17.23 -7.87 13.11
C GLY A 229 -17.48 -6.37 13.08
N GLY A 230 -18.58 -5.95 12.43
CA GLY A 230 -18.98 -4.56 12.26
C GLY A 230 -20.16 -4.44 11.29
N GLU A 231 -20.43 -3.22 10.83
CA GLU A 231 -21.61 -2.92 10.01
C GLU A 231 -21.37 -3.09 8.50
N THR A 232 -20.10 -3.18 8.06
CA THR A 232 -19.77 -3.31 6.65
C THR A 232 -19.58 -4.78 6.24
N LEU A 233 -19.79 -5.09 4.95
CA LEU A 233 -19.53 -6.42 4.41
C LEU A 233 -18.07 -6.83 4.65
N ARG A 234 -17.11 -5.89 4.45
CA ARG A 234 -15.70 -6.14 4.70
C ARG A 234 -15.41 -6.43 6.17
N SER A 235 -16.06 -5.73 7.11
CA SER A 235 -15.85 -5.95 8.53
C SER A 235 -16.24 -7.37 8.98
N ASN A 236 -17.16 -7.99 8.29
CA ASN A 236 -17.67 -9.34 8.60
C ASN A 236 -16.97 -10.44 7.78
N SER A 237 -16.37 -10.12 6.63
CA SER A 237 -15.80 -11.11 5.69
C SER A 237 -14.29 -10.95 5.44
N ASP A 238 -13.55 -10.18 6.27
CA ASP A 238 -12.11 -9.99 6.16
C ASP A 238 -11.35 -10.65 7.33
N PRO A 239 -11.08 -11.97 7.30
CA PRO A 239 -10.40 -12.67 8.39
C PRO A 239 -8.97 -12.16 8.61
N PHE A 240 -8.29 -11.67 7.55
CA PHE A 240 -6.96 -11.07 7.69
C PHE A 240 -7.02 -9.76 8.49
N GLY A 241 -8.03 -8.91 8.28
CA GLY A 241 -8.24 -7.73 9.11
C GLY A 241 -8.48 -8.08 10.57
N ASN A 242 -9.25 -9.14 10.82
CA ASN A 242 -9.55 -9.61 12.17
C ASN A 242 -8.33 -10.20 12.90
N SER A 243 -7.32 -10.68 12.19
CA SER A 243 -6.07 -11.17 12.79
C SER A 243 -5.08 -10.06 13.15
N LEU A 244 -5.26 -8.84 12.58
CA LEU A 244 -4.33 -7.72 12.80
C LEU A 244 -4.73 -6.80 13.96
N TYR A 245 -6.04 -6.65 14.21
CA TYR A 245 -6.60 -5.64 15.13
C TYR A 245 -7.59 -6.28 16.10
N PHE A 246 -8.19 -5.50 16.99
CA PHE A 246 -9.22 -5.85 17.97
C PHE A 246 -8.70 -6.20 19.38
N ARG A 247 -7.48 -5.79 19.72
CA ARG A 247 -7.04 -5.76 21.10
C ARG A 247 -7.75 -4.63 21.84
N ASP A 248 -7.90 -4.72 23.15
CA ASP A 248 -8.53 -3.66 23.95
C ASP A 248 -7.81 -2.31 23.81
N GLU A 249 -6.49 -2.35 23.67
CA GLU A 249 -5.65 -1.17 23.45
C GLU A 249 -5.93 -0.50 22.10
N ASP A 250 -6.29 -1.27 21.07
CA ASP A 250 -6.65 -0.73 19.76
C ASP A 250 -7.94 0.10 19.85
N PHE A 251 -8.91 -0.37 20.65
CA PHE A 251 -10.15 0.38 20.87
C PHE A 251 -9.92 1.67 21.67
N ALA A 252 -8.97 1.70 22.60
CA ALA A 252 -8.60 2.94 23.29
C ALA A 252 -8.06 4.00 22.31
N VAL A 253 -7.24 3.60 21.34
CA VAL A 253 -6.78 4.50 20.26
C VAL A 253 -7.96 4.96 19.39
N ALA A 254 -8.88 4.05 19.02
CA ALA A 254 -10.05 4.41 18.23
C ALA A 254 -10.99 5.39 18.96
N GLU A 255 -11.14 5.29 20.28
CA GLU A 255 -11.89 6.23 21.10
C GLU A 255 -11.25 7.63 21.06
N CYS A 256 -9.91 7.74 21.20
CA CYS A 256 -9.20 9.01 21.02
C CYS A 256 -9.41 9.60 19.61
N VAL A 257 -9.37 8.77 18.57
CA VAL A 257 -9.65 9.21 17.19
C VAL A 257 -11.07 9.75 17.06
N ALA A 258 -12.06 9.07 17.66
CA ALA A 258 -13.46 9.49 17.62
C ALA A 258 -13.67 10.84 18.35
N ASP A 259 -13.01 11.06 19.50
CA ASP A 259 -13.10 12.31 20.26
C ASP A 259 -12.52 13.49 19.47
N VAL A 260 -11.34 13.34 18.86
CA VAL A 260 -10.74 14.38 18.02
C VAL A 260 -11.62 14.66 16.79
N ALA A 261 -12.13 13.59 16.14
CA ALA A 261 -13.02 13.71 14.99
C ALA A 261 -14.31 14.48 15.34
N LYS A 262 -14.93 14.16 16.48
CA LYS A 262 -16.11 14.86 16.97
C LYS A 262 -15.84 16.34 17.25
N GLY A 263 -14.70 16.65 17.87
CA GLY A 263 -14.30 18.04 18.14
C GLY A 263 -14.11 18.88 16.88
N ARG A 264 -13.72 18.25 15.78
CA ARG A 264 -13.51 18.90 14.46
C ARG A 264 -14.69 18.80 13.51
N GLY A 265 -15.71 18.01 13.83
CA GLY A 265 -16.87 17.79 12.93
C GLY A 265 -16.51 17.00 11.66
N VAL A 266 -15.51 16.09 11.74
CA VAL A 266 -15.07 15.23 10.63
C VAL A 266 -15.16 13.75 11.02
N SER A 267 -14.90 12.83 10.09
CA SER A 267 -14.90 11.39 10.39
C SER A 267 -13.60 10.92 11.06
N GLY A 268 -13.68 9.85 11.84
CA GLY A 268 -12.48 9.21 12.41
C GLY A 268 -11.49 8.75 11.34
N SER A 269 -11.98 8.29 10.18
CA SER A 269 -11.15 7.94 9.04
C SER A 269 -10.34 9.13 8.53
N GLN A 270 -10.91 10.34 8.49
CA GLN A 270 -10.20 11.55 8.10
C GLN A 270 -9.11 11.92 9.11
N ILE A 271 -9.37 11.81 10.41
CA ILE A 271 -8.37 12.07 11.45
C ILE A 271 -7.21 11.05 11.36
N ALA A 272 -7.52 9.76 11.24
CA ALA A 272 -6.49 8.73 11.13
C ALA A 272 -5.63 8.92 9.87
N LEU A 273 -6.23 9.32 8.75
CA LEU A 273 -5.50 9.59 7.52
C LEU A 273 -4.70 10.90 7.62
N ALA A 274 -5.25 11.95 8.23
CA ALA A 274 -4.54 13.19 8.49
C ALA A 274 -3.30 12.96 9.37
N TRP A 275 -3.42 12.11 10.39
CA TRP A 275 -2.29 11.77 11.26
C TRP A 275 -1.11 11.18 10.45
N ILE A 276 -1.36 10.20 9.58
CA ILE A 276 -0.30 9.58 8.79
C ILE A 276 0.24 10.54 7.71
N LEU A 277 -0.61 11.39 7.13
CA LEU A 277 -0.22 12.43 6.18
C LEU A 277 0.63 13.54 6.81
N ASN A 278 0.46 13.81 8.11
CA ASN A 278 1.28 14.77 8.85
C ASN A 278 2.68 14.23 9.20
N LYS A 279 2.95 12.93 9.01
CA LYS A 279 4.30 12.38 9.20
C LYS A 279 5.19 12.79 8.02
N PRO A 280 6.30 13.55 8.28
CA PRO A 280 7.13 14.11 7.20
C PRO A 280 7.85 13.06 6.36
N TYR A 281 8.02 11.86 6.90
CA TYR A 281 8.66 10.73 6.24
C TYR A 281 7.70 9.87 5.42
N VAL A 282 6.38 10.05 5.55
CA VAL A 282 5.40 9.32 4.74
C VAL A 282 5.23 10.01 3.40
N THR A 283 5.49 9.28 2.33
CA THR A 283 5.37 9.78 0.95
C THR A 283 3.93 9.79 0.48
N SER A 284 3.29 8.62 0.50
CA SER A 284 1.94 8.43 -0.06
C SER A 284 1.26 7.21 0.55
N PRO A 285 0.37 7.35 1.55
CA PRO A 285 -0.38 6.21 2.07
C PRO A 285 -1.32 5.65 1.00
N ILE A 286 -1.46 4.32 1.00
CA ILE A 286 -2.30 3.60 0.05
C ILE A 286 -3.71 3.50 0.61
N ILE A 287 -4.65 4.20 -0.02
CA ILE A 287 -6.05 4.20 0.34
C ILE A 287 -6.84 3.21 -0.52
N GLY A 288 -7.76 2.47 0.11
CA GLY A 288 -8.75 1.64 -0.58
C GLY A 288 -10.15 2.18 -0.32
N ALA A 289 -11.00 2.22 -1.34
CA ALA A 289 -12.37 2.67 -1.22
C ALA A 289 -13.35 1.72 -1.92
N THR A 290 -14.47 1.42 -1.27
CA THR A 290 -15.60 0.67 -1.84
C THR A 290 -16.91 1.48 -1.81
N LYS A 291 -16.86 2.71 -1.29
CA LYS A 291 -17.89 3.74 -1.38
C LYS A 291 -17.23 5.03 -1.83
N LEU A 292 -17.85 5.80 -2.74
CA LEU A 292 -17.29 7.07 -3.22
C LEU A 292 -17.05 8.06 -2.09
N ASP A 293 -17.96 8.10 -1.11
CA ASP A 293 -17.80 8.93 0.09
C ASP A 293 -16.49 8.65 0.84
N HIS A 294 -16.02 7.40 0.90
CA HIS A 294 -14.72 7.06 1.50
C HIS A 294 -13.55 7.67 0.74
N LEU A 295 -13.64 7.74 -0.60
CA LEU A 295 -12.63 8.39 -1.42
C LEU A 295 -12.65 9.91 -1.23
N GLU A 296 -13.84 10.52 -1.17
CA GLU A 296 -14.00 11.96 -0.90
C GLU A 296 -13.44 12.33 0.48
N GLN A 297 -13.76 11.55 1.51
CA GLN A 297 -13.20 11.74 2.85
C GLN A 297 -11.67 11.62 2.86
N ALA A 298 -11.11 10.68 2.12
CA ALA A 298 -9.66 10.52 2.01
C ALA A 298 -9.01 11.72 1.31
N ILE A 299 -9.62 12.26 0.26
CA ILE A 299 -9.15 13.46 -0.43
C ILE A 299 -9.23 14.68 0.51
N ALA A 300 -10.34 14.85 1.23
CA ALA A 300 -10.53 15.95 2.17
C ALA A 300 -9.57 15.90 3.36
N ALA A 301 -9.07 14.72 3.74
CA ALA A 301 -8.08 14.57 4.80
C ALA A 301 -6.74 15.27 4.50
N LEU A 302 -6.43 15.55 3.23
CA LEU A 302 -5.22 16.29 2.83
C LEU A 302 -5.19 17.73 3.38
N ASP A 303 -6.34 18.32 3.66
CA ASP A 303 -6.47 19.70 4.12
C ASP A 303 -6.55 19.79 5.67
N ILE A 304 -6.52 18.64 6.37
CA ILE A 304 -6.58 18.59 7.84
C ILE A 304 -5.17 18.68 8.41
N GLN A 305 -4.90 19.77 9.12
CA GLN A 305 -3.69 19.95 9.93
C GLN A 305 -4.03 19.67 11.39
N LEU A 306 -3.39 18.64 11.96
CA LEU A 306 -3.52 18.30 13.38
C LEU A 306 -2.58 19.16 14.21
N SER A 307 -3.04 19.62 15.38
CA SER A 307 -2.17 20.30 16.36
C SER A 307 -1.25 19.29 17.07
N GLU A 308 -0.20 19.79 17.72
CA GLU A 308 0.71 18.94 18.52
C GLU A 308 -0.05 18.24 19.67
N ASP A 309 -1.01 18.92 20.31
CA ASP A 309 -1.82 18.34 21.38
C ASP A 309 -2.72 17.21 20.86
N GLU A 310 -3.34 17.38 19.67
CA GLU A 310 -4.13 16.32 19.03
C GLU A 310 -3.27 15.12 18.63
N ILE A 311 -2.10 15.35 18.06
CA ILE A 311 -1.16 14.28 17.71
C ILE A 311 -0.76 13.52 18.98
N LYS A 312 -0.43 14.22 20.06
CA LYS A 312 -0.09 13.62 21.35
C LYS A 312 -1.24 12.78 21.90
N LEU A 313 -2.47 13.31 21.89
CA LEU A 313 -3.67 12.59 22.34
C LEU A 313 -3.90 11.30 21.53
N LEU A 314 -3.76 11.37 20.20
CA LEU A 314 -3.91 10.22 19.30
C LEU A 314 -2.85 9.14 19.53
N GLU A 315 -1.65 9.51 19.97
CA GLU A 315 -0.51 8.61 20.13
C GLU A 315 -0.36 8.04 21.54
N GLU A 316 -0.89 8.71 22.56
CA GLU A 316 -0.68 8.37 23.97
C GLU A 316 -1.29 7.02 24.38
N ALA A 317 -2.44 6.66 23.76
CA ALA A 317 -3.13 5.39 24.02
C ALA A 317 -2.46 4.18 23.36
N TYR A 318 -1.49 4.38 22.43
CA TYR A 318 -0.84 3.29 21.73
C TYR A 318 -0.07 2.37 22.66
N LYS A 319 -0.24 1.07 22.48
CA LYS A 319 0.58 0.01 23.10
C LYS A 319 1.23 -0.84 22.03
N PRO A 320 2.50 -1.28 22.26
CA PRO A 320 3.21 -2.10 21.28
C PRO A 320 2.46 -3.37 20.91
N HIS A 321 2.52 -3.68 19.62
CA HIS A 321 2.01 -4.91 19.04
C HIS A 321 3.12 -5.94 18.82
N PRO A 322 2.80 -7.25 18.75
CA PRO A 322 3.64 -8.20 18.04
C PRO A 322 3.84 -7.75 16.59
N ILE A 323 4.96 -8.14 15.97
CA ILE A 323 5.19 -7.85 14.55
C ILE A 323 4.12 -8.53 13.70
N LEU A 324 3.49 -7.77 12.83
CA LEU A 324 2.37 -8.19 11.98
C LEU A 324 2.67 -7.91 10.49
N GLY A 325 2.24 -8.83 9.62
CA GLY A 325 2.29 -8.62 8.17
C GLY A 325 3.64 -8.83 7.50
N HIS A 326 4.63 -9.43 8.20
CA HIS A 326 5.97 -9.73 7.67
C HIS A 326 6.09 -11.15 7.09
N SER A 327 5.04 -11.97 7.15
CA SER A 327 4.96 -13.33 6.63
C SER A 327 3.81 -13.48 5.65
#